data_5fe948320286de76ca7ff743654ec81c
#
_entry.id   5fe948320286de76ca7ff743654ec81c
#
_cell.length_a   1.000
_cell.length_b   1.000
_cell.length_c   1.000
_cell.angle_alpha   90.00
_cell.angle_beta   90.00
_cell.angle_gamma   90.00
#
_symmetry.space_group_name_H-M   'P 1'
#
loop_
_entity.id
_entity.type
_entity.pdbx_description
1 polymer ?
#
loop_
_entity_poly.entity_id
_entity_poly.type
_entity_poly.pdbx_seq_one_letter_code
_entity_poly.pdbx_strand_id
1 'polypeptide(L)'
;EIGSGLVGSEMCIRDRNTSVQKVLNQLMKESDNLNAEALLCRLGAQATGKKQVAAEDGIVEIMKLIRRLGHDPKDYKIADGCGLSNYNYLSPALLVDFLKYAYSQTEVFQMLYKSLPIGGVDGTLKFRMKGTPAFRNVHAKTGSFTAINALAGYLKMKNGHEVAFAIMNQNVLSAAKARAFQDKVCEVIIGK
;
A
#
# COMPACT_ATOMS: atom_id res chain seq x y z
N GLU A 1 -26.12 34.18 16.00
CA GLU A 1 -26.48 32.90 16.64
C GLU A 1 -26.43 31.82 15.57
N ILE A 2 -25.40 31.00 15.57
CA ILE A 2 -25.34 29.76 14.76
C ILE A 2 -26.24 28.79 15.50
N GLY A 3 -27.41 28.51 14.90
CA GLY A 3 -28.39 27.64 15.51
C GLY A 3 -27.82 26.28 15.86
N SER A 4 -27.95 25.88 17.11
CA SER A 4 -27.53 24.62 17.71
C SER A 4 -28.21 23.36 17.11
N GLY A 5 -28.95 23.51 16.01
CA GLY A 5 -29.72 22.44 15.37
C GLY A 5 -28.99 21.60 14.31
N LEU A 6 -27.73 21.94 13.96
CA LEU A 6 -27.01 21.23 12.88
C LEU A 6 -25.89 20.32 13.38
N VAL A 7 -25.54 20.40 14.66
CA VAL A 7 -24.54 19.50 15.27
C VAL A 7 -25.31 18.44 16.04
N GLY A 8 -25.44 17.25 15.46
CA GLY A 8 -26.06 16.11 16.12
C GLY A 8 -27.41 15.67 15.59
N SER A 9 -27.87 16.19 14.43
CA SER A 9 -29.02 15.58 13.78
C SER A 9 -28.63 14.20 13.23
N GLU A 10 -29.44 13.18 13.45
CA GLU A 10 -29.27 11.83 12.91
C GLU A 10 -29.01 11.79 11.39
N MET A 11 -29.32 12.86 10.68
CA MET A 11 -29.03 13.03 9.25
C MET A 11 -27.54 13.22 8.93
N CYS A 12 -26.71 13.65 9.89
CA CYS A 12 -25.26 13.83 9.71
C CYS A 12 -24.44 12.60 10.12
N ILE A 13 -25.03 11.67 10.86
CA ILE A 13 -24.42 10.41 11.31
C ILE A 13 -25.06 9.26 10.54
N ARG A 14 -24.93 9.25 9.22
CA ARG A 14 -25.14 8.01 8.47
C ARG A 14 -23.89 7.18 8.61
N ASP A 15 -23.92 6.17 9.48
CA ASP A 15 -22.99 5.05 9.49
C ASP A 15 -23.06 4.35 8.11
N ARG A 16 -22.20 4.79 7.20
CA ARG A 16 -21.99 4.06 5.95
C ARG A 16 -21.05 2.92 6.26
N ASN A 17 -21.59 1.75 6.55
CA ASN A 17 -20.81 0.52 6.63
C ASN A 17 -20.19 0.22 5.27
N THR A 18 -18.94 0.68 5.08
CA THR A 18 -18.17 0.38 3.89
C THR A 18 -17.30 -0.84 4.20
N SER A 19 -17.39 -1.89 3.38
CA SER A 19 -16.56 -3.08 3.59
C SER A 19 -15.07 -2.74 3.46
N VAL A 20 -14.23 -3.44 4.23
CA VAL A 20 -12.75 -3.29 4.20
C VAL A 20 -12.23 -3.48 2.77
N GLN A 21 -12.78 -4.44 2.01
CA GLN A 21 -12.39 -4.67 0.61
C GLN A 21 -12.64 -3.43 -0.27
N LYS A 22 -13.75 -2.71 -0.06
CA LYS A 22 -14.06 -1.51 -0.83
C LYS A 22 -13.09 -0.37 -0.49
N VAL A 23 -12.75 -0.21 0.79
CA VAL A 23 -11.74 0.78 1.24
C VAL A 23 -10.37 0.43 0.65
N LEU A 24 -9.95 -0.84 0.71
CA LEU A 24 -8.69 -1.30 0.13
C LEU A 24 -8.63 -1.08 -1.38
N ASN A 25 -9.72 -1.36 -2.10
CA ASN A 25 -9.76 -1.12 -3.55
C ASN A 25 -9.55 0.36 -3.87
N GLN A 26 -10.23 1.26 -3.19
CA GLN A 26 -10.08 2.70 -3.37
C GLN A 26 -8.64 3.14 -3.04
N LEU A 27 -8.14 2.72 -1.88
CA LEU A 27 -6.78 3.04 -1.43
C LEU A 27 -5.71 2.54 -2.40
N MET A 28 -5.79 1.30 -2.82
CA MET A 28 -4.73 0.67 -3.62
C MET A 28 -4.78 1.08 -5.08
N LYS A 29 -5.98 1.07 -5.71
CA LYS A 29 -6.16 1.40 -7.14
C LYS A 29 -5.94 2.87 -7.42
N GLU A 30 -6.51 3.76 -6.60
CA GLU A 30 -6.47 5.22 -6.80
C GLU A 30 -5.35 5.89 -5.99
N SER A 31 -4.67 5.12 -5.12
CA SER A 31 -3.65 5.66 -4.21
C SER A 31 -4.23 6.76 -3.28
N ASP A 32 -5.38 6.45 -2.67
CA ASP A 32 -6.14 7.38 -1.85
C ASP A 32 -5.49 7.57 -0.47
N ASN A 33 -4.94 8.75 -0.24
CA ASN A 33 -4.21 9.09 0.97
C ASN A 33 -5.13 9.16 2.19
N LEU A 34 -6.36 9.65 2.04
CA LEU A 34 -7.30 9.76 3.15
C LEU A 34 -7.69 8.39 3.69
N ASN A 35 -7.96 7.43 2.80
CA ASN A 35 -8.22 6.06 3.21
C ASN A 35 -7.01 5.40 3.89
N ALA A 36 -5.77 5.74 3.49
CA ALA A 36 -4.57 5.25 4.16
C ALA A 36 -4.48 5.73 5.60
N GLU A 37 -4.66 7.04 5.83
CA GLU A 37 -4.67 7.63 7.18
C GLU A 37 -5.83 7.08 8.02
N ALA A 38 -7.02 6.95 7.44
CA ALA A 38 -8.18 6.40 8.14
C ALA A 38 -7.96 4.94 8.58
N LEU A 39 -7.30 4.11 7.75
CA LEU A 39 -6.96 2.74 8.13
C LEU A 39 -5.89 2.70 9.22
N LEU A 40 -4.90 3.59 9.20
CA LEU A 40 -3.91 3.71 10.26
C LEU A 40 -4.58 4.04 11.60
N CYS A 41 -5.46 5.05 11.63
CA CYS A 41 -6.24 5.41 12.81
C CYS A 41 -7.17 4.25 13.24
N ARG A 42 -7.81 3.56 12.28
CA ARG A 42 -8.67 2.41 12.59
C ARG A 42 -7.90 1.28 13.24
N LEU A 43 -6.67 1.01 12.79
CA LEU A 43 -5.77 0.04 13.40
C LEU A 43 -5.49 0.39 14.86
N GLY A 44 -5.15 1.66 15.14
CA GLY A 44 -4.95 2.17 16.49
C GLY A 44 -6.20 2.07 17.37
N ALA A 45 -7.38 2.41 16.82
CA ALA A 45 -8.64 2.30 17.53
C ALA A 45 -8.95 0.86 17.94
N GLN A 46 -8.74 -0.07 17.04
CA GLN A 46 -8.98 -1.49 17.30
C GLN A 46 -8.03 -2.05 18.37
N ALA A 47 -6.76 -1.62 18.34
CA ALA A 47 -5.75 -2.10 19.28
C ALA A 47 -5.92 -1.50 20.69
N THR A 48 -6.37 -0.26 20.81
CA THR A 48 -6.44 0.48 22.07
C THR A 48 -7.83 0.52 22.68
N GLY A 49 -8.89 0.30 21.88
CA GLY A 49 -10.28 0.51 22.29
C GLY A 49 -10.68 1.98 22.52
N LYS A 50 -9.80 2.92 22.20
CA LYS A 50 -10.06 4.36 22.36
C LYS A 50 -11.08 4.86 21.32
N LYS A 51 -11.94 5.81 21.72
CA LYS A 51 -12.83 6.52 20.80
C LYS A 51 -12.10 7.62 20.01
N GLN A 52 -11.11 8.24 20.61
CA GLN A 52 -10.21 9.21 19.98
C GLN A 52 -8.83 8.59 19.85
N VAL A 53 -8.32 8.48 18.66
CA VAL A 53 -7.03 7.85 18.33
C VAL A 53 -6.18 8.82 17.54
N ALA A 54 -4.89 8.76 17.77
CA ALA A 54 -3.88 9.42 16.97
C ALA A 54 -3.25 8.42 15.99
N ALA A 55 -2.55 8.92 14.96
CA ALA A 55 -1.82 8.08 14.02
C ALA A 55 -0.77 7.20 14.73
N GLU A 56 -0.18 7.71 15.79
CA GLU A 56 0.81 7.03 16.64
C GLU A 56 0.28 5.73 17.22
N ASP A 57 -0.99 5.66 17.61
CA ASP A 57 -1.62 4.43 18.12
C ASP A 57 -1.59 3.32 17.06
N GLY A 58 -1.80 3.67 15.78
CA GLY A 58 -1.72 2.73 14.65
C GLY A 58 -0.28 2.38 14.27
N ILE A 59 0.63 3.36 14.32
CA ILE A 59 2.06 3.17 14.06
C ILE A 59 2.65 2.14 15.03
N VAL A 60 2.27 2.18 16.30
CA VAL A 60 2.70 1.19 17.30
C VAL A 60 2.38 -0.23 16.86
N GLU A 61 1.21 -0.47 16.29
CA GLU A 61 0.82 -1.80 15.80
C GLU A 61 1.66 -2.24 14.58
N ILE A 62 1.95 -1.30 13.67
CA ILE A 62 2.83 -1.59 12.53
C ILE A 62 4.24 -1.93 13.03
N MET A 63 4.78 -1.22 14.02
CA MET A 63 6.09 -1.51 14.61
C MET A 63 6.13 -2.87 15.32
N LYS A 64 5.03 -3.30 15.93
CA LYS A 64 4.91 -4.67 16.47
C LYS A 64 4.96 -5.73 15.37
N LEU A 65 4.33 -5.47 14.22
CA LEU A 65 4.39 -6.38 13.08
C LEU A 65 5.80 -6.43 12.47
N ILE A 66 6.48 -5.30 12.32
CA ILE A 66 7.90 -5.24 11.91
C ILE A 66 8.77 -6.15 12.76
N ARG A 67 8.63 -6.05 14.10
CA ARG A 67 9.35 -6.93 15.03
C ARG A 67 8.97 -8.41 14.84
N ARG A 68 7.68 -8.71 14.65
CA ARG A 68 7.22 -10.09 14.40
C ARG A 68 7.80 -10.69 13.13
N LEU A 69 8.06 -9.87 12.12
CA LEU A 69 8.70 -10.26 10.86
C LEU A 69 10.22 -10.46 10.98
N GLY A 70 10.79 -10.26 12.17
CA GLY A 70 12.21 -10.48 12.43
C GLY A 70 13.11 -9.26 12.20
N HIS A 71 12.52 -8.07 12.01
CA HIS A 71 13.26 -6.82 11.85
C HIS A 71 13.36 -6.06 13.18
N ASP A 72 14.44 -5.29 13.38
CA ASP A 72 14.50 -4.35 14.51
C ASP A 72 13.71 -3.08 14.15
N PRO A 73 12.63 -2.74 14.91
CA PRO A 73 11.85 -1.52 14.66
C PRO A 73 12.66 -0.23 14.70
N LYS A 74 13.84 -0.22 15.35
CA LYS A 74 14.71 0.96 15.41
C LYS A 74 15.32 1.34 14.07
N ASP A 75 15.43 0.38 13.14
CA ASP A 75 15.97 0.59 11.79
C ASP A 75 14.95 1.26 10.86
N TYR A 76 13.72 1.43 11.31
CA TYR A 76 12.61 1.94 10.50
C TYR A 76 11.89 3.10 11.18
N LYS A 77 11.28 3.93 10.36
CA LYS A 77 10.41 5.01 10.84
C LYS A 77 9.17 5.11 9.97
N ILE A 78 8.02 5.13 10.61
CA ILE A 78 6.71 5.40 9.98
C ILE A 78 6.21 6.69 10.60
N ALA A 79 5.93 7.67 9.75
CA ALA A 79 5.50 9.00 10.16
C ALA A 79 4.04 9.28 9.77
N ASP A 80 3.52 8.56 8.77
CA ASP A 80 2.13 8.68 8.30
C ASP A 80 1.65 7.36 7.65
N GLY A 81 0.36 7.26 7.38
CA GLY A 81 -0.24 6.10 6.70
C GLY A 81 -0.16 6.19 5.19
N CYS A 82 -0.11 7.40 4.63
CA CYS A 82 -0.19 7.62 3.18
C CYS A 82 1.18 7.61 2.48
N GLY A 83 2.28 7.69 3.22
CA GLY A 83 3.63 7.65 2.68
C GLY A 83 4.11 8.98 2.10
N LEU A 84 3.47 10.12 2.42
CA LEU A 84 3.88 11.44 1.94
C LEU A 84 4.97 12.10 2.78
N SER A 85 5.15 11.67 4.01
CA SER A 85 6.18 12.21 4.88
C SER A 85 7.57 11.79 4.43
N ASN A 86 8.49 12.75 4.32
CA ASN A 86 9.92 12.49 4.08
C ASN A 86 10.59 11.77 5.26
N TYR A 87 9.91 11.64 6.39
CA TYR A 87 10.39 10.95 7.58
C TYR A 87 10.01 9.46 7.61
N ASN A 88 9.37 8.94 6.56
CA ASN A 88 9.18 7.51 6.42
C ASN A 88 10.50 6.82 5.98
N TYR A 89 10.99 5.89 6.79
CA TYR A 89 12.18 5.10 6.50
C TYR A 89 11.83 3.63 6.45
N LEU A 90 11.87 3.06 5.25
CA LEU A 90 11.56 1.66 4.96
C LEU A 90 12.60 1.07 4.02
N SER A 91 12.76 -0.24 4.04
CA SER A 91 13.61 -0.96 3.09
C SER A 91 12.79 -1.82 2.11
N PRO A 92 13.30 -2.11 0.91
CA PRO A 92 12.69 -3.09 0.01
C PRO A 92 12.52 -4.46 0.66
N ALA A 93 13.49 -4.89 1.48
CA ALA A 93 13.44 -6.16 2.20
C ALA A 93 12.22 -6.22 3.15
N LEU A 94 11.99 -5.17 3.94
CA LEU A 94 10.82 -5.09 4.81
C LEU A 94 9.51 -5.19 4.03
N LEU A 95 9.40 -4.48 2.90
CA LEU A 95 8.19 -4.56 2.05
C LEU A 95 7.97 -5.96 1.47
N VAL A 96 9.03 -6.65 1.06
CA VAL A 96 8.93 -8.04 0.59
C VAL A 96 8.46 -8.95 1.73
N ASP A 97 8.95 -8.76 2.95
CA ASP A 97 8.54 -9.59 4.09
C ASP A 97 7.09 -9.29 4.53
N PHE A 98 6.59 -8.05 4.42
CA PHE A 98 5.17 -7.76 4.54
C PHE A 98 4.33 -8.48 3.48
N LEU A 99 4.76 -8.47 2.22
CA LEU A 99 4.07 -9.15 1.13
C LEU A 99 4.06 -10.68 1.35
N LYS A 100 5.19 -11.27 1.75
CA LYS A 100 5.28 -12.70 2.09
C LYS A 100 4.37 -13.06 3.26
N TYR A 101 4.33 -12.21 4.29
CA TYR A 101 3.43 -12.40 5.42
C TYR A 101 1.97 -12.36 4.96
N ALA A 102 1.57 -11.38 4.15
CA ALA A 102 0.23 -11.32 3.59
C ALA A 102 -0.09 -12.56 2.75
N TYR A 103 0.85 -13.03 1.94
CA TYR A 103 0.70 -14.27 1.14
C TYR A 103 0.46 -15.51 2.00
N SER A 104 1.09 -15.60 3.18
CA SER A 104 0.89 -16.71 4.13
C SER A 104 -0.49 -16.72 4.80
N GLN A 105 -1.26 -15.62 4.71
CA GLN A 105 -2.58 -15.45 5.29
C GLN A 105 -3.63 -15.42 4.16
N THR A 106 -4.24 -16.55 3.83
CA THR A 106 -5.09 -16.71 2.64
C THR A 106 -6.14 -15.61 2.45
N GLU A 107 -6.88 -15.26 3.50
CA GLU A 107 -7.93 -14.23 3.39
C GLU A 107 -7.34 -12.83 3.17
N VAL A 108 -6.26 -12.50 3.90
CA VAL A 108 -5.54 -11.22 3.75
C VAL A 108 -4.96 -11.10 2.36
N PHE A 109 -4.32 -12.16 1.87
CA PHE A 109 -3.75 -12.21 0.54
C PHE A 109 -4.81 -11.98 -0.54
N GLN A 110 -5.93 -12.69 -0.48
CA GLN A 110 -7.00 -12.53 -1.46
C GLN A 110 -7.55 -11.09 -1.50
N MET A 111 -7.76 -10.47 -0.34
CA MET A 111 -8.22 -9.09 -0.27
C MET A 111 -7.19 -8.12 -0.81
N LEU A 112 -5.93 -8.27 -0.41
CA LEU A 112 -4.82 -7.42 -0.87
C LEU A 112 -4.61 -7.57 -2.37
N TYR A 113 -4.45 -8.79 -2.86
CA TYR A 113 -4.16 -9.10 -4.26
C TYR A 113 -5.21 -8.53 -5.22
N LYS A 114 -6.50 -8.68 -4.89
CA LYS A 114 -7.61 -8.11 -5.66
C LYS A 114 -7.63 -6.58 -5.65
N SER A 115 -7.12 -5.95 -4.59
CA SER A 115 -7.09 -4.49 -4.47
C SER A 115 -5.90 -3.84 -5.17
N LEU A 116 -4.82 -4.58 -5.45
CA LEU A 116 -3.64 -4.03 -6.13
C LEU A 116 -3.95 -3.60 -7.56
N PRO A 117 -3.38 -2.48 -8.04
CA PRO A 117 -3.33 -2.13 -9.46
C PRO A 117 -2.75 -3.24 -10.32
N ILE A 118 -3.33 -3.46 -11.50
CA ILE A 118 -2.91 -4.51 -12.44
C ILE A 118 -2.21 -3.89 -13.63
N GLY A 119 -1.03 -4.40 -13.97
CA GLY A 119 -0.22 -3.92 -15.10
C GLY A 119 -0.99 -3.84 -16.41
N GLY A 120 -1.09 -2.64 -16.98
CA GLY A 120 -1.77 -2.34 -18.23
C GLY A 120 -3.30 -2.36 -18.20
N VAL A 121 -3.92 -2.62 -17.03
CA VAL A 121 -5.38 -2.81 -16.89
C VAL A 121 -6.03 -1.69 -16.12
N ASP A 122 -5.64 -1.46 -14.87
CA ASP A 122 -6.35 -0.55 -13.98
C ASP A 122 -5.44 0.22 -13.01
N GLY A 123 -6.06 1.11 -12.23
CA GLY A 123 -5.42 1.91 -11.21
C GLY A 123 -4.21 2.67 -11.73
N THR A 124 -3.23 2.87 -10.87
CA THR A 124 -1.98 3.59 -11.21
C THR A 124 -1.08 2.87 -12.24
N LEU A 125 -1.38 1.60 -12.56
CA LEU A 125 -0.66 0.81 -13.57
C LEU A 125 -1.39 0.74 -14.93
N LYS A 126 -2.56 1.38 -15.10
CA LYS A 126 -3.42 1.30 -16.29
C LYS A 126 -2.69 1.56 -17.63
N PHE A 127 -1.70 2.44 -17.61
CA PHE A 127 -0.96 2.83 -18.81
C PHE A 127 0.46 2.27 -18.87
N ARG A 128 0.85 1.42 -17.89
CA ARG A 128 2.17 0.80 -17.80
C ARG A 128 2.13 -0.65 -18.30
N MET A 129 3.27 -1.19 -18.73
CA MET A 129 3.47 -2.62 -19.03
C MET A 129 2.61 -3.18 -20.18
N LYS A 130 1.93 -2.33 -20.97
CA LYS A 130 1.13 -2.78 -22.13
C LYS A 130 2.02 -3.40 -23.20
N GLY A 131 1.58 -4.54 -23.78
CA GLY A 131 2.33 -5.21 -24.84
C GLY A 131 3.60 -5.91 -24.36
N THR A 132 3.76 -6.14 -23.07
CA THR A 132 4.91 -6.82 -22.45
C THR A 132 4.46 -8.06 -21.67
N PRO A 133 5.36 -8.96 -21.28
CA PRO A 133 5.03 -10.09 -20.40
C PRO A 133 4.44 -9.67 -19.02
N ALA A 134 4.67 -8.44 -18.61
CA ALA A 134 4.15 -7.88 -17.36
C ALA A 134 2.66 -7.46 -17.45
N PHE A 135 2.10 -7.36 -18.67
CA PHE A 135 0.69 -7.03 -18.89
C PHE A 135 -0.21 -8.09 -18.25
N ARG A 136 -1.16 -7.66 -17.42
CA ARG A 136 -2.10 -8.49 -16.65
C ARG A 136 -1.44 -9.47 -15.67
N ASN A 137 -0.13 -9.44 -15.55
CA ASN A 137 0.65 -10.34 -14.71
C ASN A 137 1.07 -9.64 -13.41
N VAL A 138 1.55 -8.40 -13.50
CA VAL A 138 2.01 -7.64 -12.34
C VAL A 138 0.81 -7.06 -11.58
N HIS A 139 0.71 -7.37 -10.30
CA HIS A 139 -0.24 -6.79 -9.33
C HIS A 139 0.57 -6.01 -8.30
N ALA A 140 0.63 -4.68 -8.39
CA ALA A 140 1.53 -3.91 -7.56
C ALA A 140 1.03 -2.51 -7.21
N LYS A 141 1.39 -2.04 -6.02
CA LYS A 141 1.20 -0.66 -5.56
C LYS A 141 2.38 0.20 -6.00
N THR A 142 2.07 1.36 -6.54
CA THR A 142 3.06 2.40 -6.86
C THR A 142 3.24 3.37 -5.70
N GLY A 143 4.44 3.92 -5.56
CA GLY A 143 4.74 5.09 -4.76
C GLY A 143 5.46 6.13 -5.62
N SER A 144 5.11 7.41 -5.50
CA SER A 144 5.79 8.50 -6.21
C SER A 144 5.87 9.72 -5.33
N PHE A 145 7.08 10.22 -5.18
CA PHE A 145 7.40 11.47 -4.53
C PHE A 145 8.51 12.18 -5.31
N THR A 146 8.85 13.42 -4.97
CA THR A 146 9.96 14.12 -5.64
C THR A 146 11.23 13.29 -5.55
N ALA A 147 11.82 12.96 -6.71
CA ALA A 147 13.02 12.13 -6.86
C ALA A 147 12.93 10.69 -6.31
N ILE A 148 11.75 10.22 -5.88
CA ILE A 148 11.52 8.88 -5.35
C ILE A 148 10.41 8.19 -6.13
N ASN A 149 10.64 6.95 -6.55
CA ASN A 149 9.64 6.10 -7.19
C ASN A 149 9.73 4.68 -6.64
N ALA A 150 8.61 4.09 -6.27
CA ALA A 150 8.55 2.75 -5.75
C ALA A 150 7.49 1.91 -6.49
N LEU A 151 7.71 0.61 -6.52
CA LEU A 151 6.78 -0.39 -7.01
C LEU A 151 6.94 -1.66 -6.16
N ALA A 152 5.87 -2.12 -5.52
CA ALA A 152 5.91 -3.32 -4.70
C ALA A 152 4.62 -4.14 -4.86
N GLY A 153 4.74 -5.47 -4.92
CA GLY A 153 3.60 -6.35 -5.14
C GLY A 153 4.01 -7.76 -5.54
N TYR A 154 3.22 -8.35 -6.42
CA TYR A 154 3.36 -9.72 -6.86
C TYR A 154 3.40 -9.81 -8.39
N LEU A 155 4.11 -10.82 -8.89
CA LEU A 155 4.11 -11.21 -10.29
C LEU A 155 4.27 -12.74 -10.41
N LYS A 156 3.88 -13.29 -11.54
CA LYS A 156 4.02 -14.72 -11.82
C LYS A 156 5.07 -14.95 -12.89
N MET A 157 6.06 -15.79 -12.59
CA MET A 157 7.10 -16.21 -13.53
C MET A 157 6.56 -17.18 -14.57
N LYS A 158 7.28 -17.38 -15.68
CA LYS A 158 6.92 -18.36 -16.73
C LYS A 158 6.82 -19.79 -16.20
N ASN A 159 7.63 -20.16 -15.21
CA ASN A 159 7.58 -21.47 -14.57
C ASN A 159 6.39 -21.65 -13.61
N GLY A 160 5.51 -20.64 -13.48
CA GLY A 160 4.32 -20.67 -12.65
C GLY A 160 4.52 -20.20 -11.19
N HIS A 161 5.75 -19.92 -10.77
CA HIS A 161 6.01 -19.43 -9.41
C HIS A 161 5.53 -18.00 -9.24
N GLU A 162 4.89 -17.72 -8.11
CA GLU A 162 4.57 -16.35 -7.69
C GLU A 162 5.76 -15.75 -6.94
N VAL A 163 6.06 -14.50 -7.24
CA VAL A 163 7.16 -13.74 -6.65
C VAL A 163 6.63 -12.46 -6.02
N ALA A 164 6.91 -12.27 -4.73
CA ALA A 164 6.77 -10.97 -4.08
C ALA A 164 8.00 -10.11 -4.38
N PHE A 165 7.81 -8.85 -4.75
CA PHE A 165 8.90 -7.95 -5.10
C PHE A 165 8.69 -6.54 -4.56
N ALA A 166 9.79 -5.82 -4.35
CA ALA A 166 9.79 -4.40 -4.03
C ALA A 166 10.98 -3.70 -4.71
N ILE A 167 10.71 -2.63 -5.44
CA ILE A 167 11.69 -1.80 -6.12
C ILE A 167 11.55 -0.37 -5.59
N MET A 168 12.62 0.18 -5.03
CA MET A 168 12.67 1.57 -4.58
C MET A 168 13.79 2.29 -5.32
N ASN A 169 13.43 3.34 -6.05
CA ASN A 169 14.36 4.21 -6.74
C ASN A 169 14.40 5.55 -6.02
N GLN A 170 15.59 5.98 -5.61
CA GLN A 170 15.82 7.27 -4.97
C GLN A 170 16.80 8.11 -5.79
N ASN A 171 16.75 9.43 -5.60
CA ASN A 171 17.61 10.39 -6.30
C ASN A 171 17.50 10.31 -7.82
N VAL A 172 16.30 10.06 -8.33
CA VAL A 172 16.03 9.98 -9.78
C VAL A 172 15.56 11.32 -10.33
N LEU A 173 16.22 11.81 -11.36
CA LEU A 173 15.85 13.07 -12.05
C LEU A 173 14.58 12.92 -12.90
N SER A 174 14.26 11.72 -13.34
CA SER A 174 13.11 11.46 -14.22
C SER A 174 12.27 10.29 -13.70
N ALA A 175 11.07 10.61 -13.19
CA ALA A 175 10.10 9.61 -12.78
C ALA A 175 9.69 8.65 -13.92
N ALA A 176 9.68 9.14 -15.18
CA ALA A 176 9.37 8.29 -16.34
C ALA A 176 10.46 7.23 -16.56
N LYS A 177 11.75 7.59 -16.44
CA LYS A 177 12.86 6.64 -16.54
C LYS A 177 12.85 5.64 -15.40
N ALA A 178 12.56 6.08 -14.16
CA ALA A 178 12.44 5.18 -13.01
C ALA A 178 11.32 4.15 -13.22
N ARG A 179 10.15 4.59 -13.68
CA ARG A 179 9.02 3.70 -13.99
C ARG A 179 9.35 2.70 -15.10
N ALA A 180 9.99 3.16 -16.19
CA ALA A 180 10.43 2.27 -17.27
C ALA A 180 11.44 1.22 -16.79
N PHE A 181 12.37 1.61 -15.91
CA PHE A 181 13.29 0.68 -15.26
C PHE A 181 12.56 -0.37 -14.43
N GLN A 182 11.58 0.04 -13.59
CA GLN A 182 10.76 -0.88 -12.80
C GLN A 182 10.01 -1.88 -13.68
N ASP A 183 9.40 -1.40 -14.79
CA ASP A 183 8.68 -2.25 -15.74
C ASP A 183 9.63 -3.29 -16.34
N LYS A 184 10.84 -2.88 -16.73
CA LYS A 184 11.86 -3.77 -17.30
C LYS A 184 12.36 -4.82 -16.30
N VAL A 185 12.53 -4.46 -15.02
CA VAL A 185 12.88 -5.41 -13.97
C VAL A 185 11.79 -6.48 -13.82
N CYS A 186 10.51 -6.09 -13.82
CA CYS A 186 9.40 -7.05 -13.77
C CYS A 186 9.43 -8.00 -14.97
N GLU A 187 9.66 -7.50 -16.21
CA GLU A 187 9.78 -8.32 -17.42
C GLU A 187 10.90 -9.36 -17.30
N VAL A 188 12.08 -8.95 -16.80
CA VAL A 188 13.23 -9.86 -16.62
C VAL A 188 12.92 -10.93 -15.60
N ILE A 189 12.27 -10.61 -14.48
CA ILE A 189 11.89 -11.61 -13.48
C ILE A 189 10.88 -12.59 -14.07
N ILE A 190 9.87 -12.12 -14.80
CA ILE A 190 8.85 -12.96 -15.43
C ILE A 190 9.48 -13.91 -16.46
N GLY A 191 10.50 -13.46 -17.19
CA GLY A 191 11.17 -14.22 -18.24
C GLY A 191 12.01 -15.40 -17.76
N LYS A 192 12.33 -15.45 -16.47
CA LYS A 192 13.05 -16.55 -15.81
C LYS A 192 12.11 -17.68 -15.43
#